data_838530b555a26a1730c5918ad3192f92
#
_entry.id   838530b555a26a1730c5918ad3192f92
#
_cell.length_a   1.000
_cell.length_b   1.000
_cell.length_c   1.000
_cell.angle_alpha   90.00
_cell.angle_beta   90.00
_cell.angle_gamma   90.00
#
_symmetry.space_group_name_H-M   'P 1'
#
loop_
_entity.id
_entity.type
_entity.pdbx_description
1 polymer ?
#
loop_
_entity_poly.entity_id
_entity_poly.type
_entity_poly.pdbx_seq_one_letter_code
_entity_poly.pdbx_strand_id
1 'polypeptide(L)'
;MDIKQSSEKQGRPHHLSDSRTVLKRNFILIPAYILLQSIVPIIVVFGSLGITAMITQQAPPQWLYHFSLSLSFVIAQGLILVIFYKMHQSEINDVVKQQWIVAKNKIIKIVIVAIVVYLLLLIIRVIGTSLPNHLSYHLTQYEQRTLGLFKSPYVLLVTFISMVFLRPMVEQIIYRYLIIHELGKVWNRQFVIGLSIFIETIVHVYDMASIFEILPYIVIASAATILYIKSRDNLIVAYIFQVILQCILFIEILSKYTNF
;
A
#
# COMPACT_ATOMS: atom_id res chain seq x y z
N MET A 1 5.81 6.98 -46.43
CA MET A 1 5.77 5.74 -45.61
C MET A 1 5.72 6.03 -44.10
N ASP A 2 5.31 7.27 -43.70
CA ASP A 2 5.47 7.77 -42.31
C ASP A 2 4.16 8.05 -41.54
N ILE A 3 3.00 7.78 -42.13
CA ILE A 3 1.70 8.09 -41.51
C ILE A 3 1.22 6.97 -40.54
N LYS A 4 1.72 5.73 -40.71
CA LYS A 4 1.33 4.61 -39.81
C LYS A 4 2.08 4.59 -38.47
N GLN A 5 3.25 5.22 -38.35
CA GLN A 5 3.98 5.27 -37.08
C GLN A 5 3.49 6.35 -36.12
N SER A 6 2.81 7.40 -36.60
CA SER A 6 2.27 8.47 -35.76
C SER A 6 0.97 8.08 -35.05
N SER A 7 0.16 7.17 -35.63
CA SER A 7 -1.12 6.75 -35.03
C SER A 7 -0.99 5.70 -33.92
N GLU A 8 0.10 4.92 -33.90
CA GLU A 8 0.37 3.97 -32.82
C GLU A 8 0.92 4.62 -31.52
N LYS A 9 1.49 5.83 -31.62
CA LYS A 9 1.97 6.58 -30.44
C LYS A 9 0.86 7.23 -29.60
N GLN A 10 -0.34 7.41 -30.14
CA GLN A 10 -1.43 8.13 -29.45
C GLN A 10 -2.24 7.26 -28.46
N GLY A 11 -1.99 5.98 -28.35
CA GLY A 11 -2.82 5.07 -27.54
C GLY A 11 -2.12 4.38 -26.36
N ARG A 12 -0.83 4.55 -26.13
CA ARG A 12 -0.12 3.94 -25.00
C ARG A 12 -0.11 4.90 -23.80
N PRO A 13 -0.53 4.46 -22.59
CA PRO A 13 -0.32 5.27 -21.41
C PRO A 13 1.19 5.49 -21.24
N HIS A 14 1.60 6.74 -21.10
CA HIS A 14 2.99 7.07 -20.78
C HIS A 14 3.35 6.42 -19.45
N HIS A 15 4.35 5.56 -19.46
CA HIS A 15 4.92 5.00 -18.23
C HIS A 15 6.00 5.93 -17.71
N LEU A 16 6.13 5.99 -16.40
CA LEU A 16 7.31 6.58 -15.79
C LEU A 16 8.52 5.82 -16.32
N SER A 17 9.43 6.52 -17.00
CA SER A 17 10.61 5.93 -17.63
C SER A 17 10.28 4.92 -18.76
N ASP A 18 9.99 5.42 -19.95
CA ASP A 18 9.92 4.64 -21.20
C ASP A 18 11.31 4.12 -21.67
N SER A 19 12.35 4.35 -20.88
CA SER A 19 13.69 3.82 -21.17
C SER A 19 13.66 2.29 -21.14
N ARG A 20 14.24 1.67 -22.19
CA ARG A 20 14.41 0.20 -22.26
C ARG A 20 15.41 -0.32 -21.22
N THR A 21 16.18 0.56 -20.60
CA THR A 21 17.17 0.23 -19.58
C THR A 21 16.63 0.49 -18.19
N VAL A 22 17.00 -0.39 -17.25
CA VAL A 22 16.66 -0.25 -15.83
C VAL A 22 17.29 1.01 -15.26
N LEU A 23 16.50 1.85 -14.62
CA LEU A 23 17.02 3.00 -13.88
C LEU A 23 17.47 2.55 -12.48
N LYS A 24 18.76 2.21 -12.35
CA LYS A 24 19.33 1.76 -11.06
C LYS A 24 19.06 2.70 -9.90
N ARG A 25 18.97 4.02 -10.15
CA ARG A 25 18.67 5.03 -9.13
C ARG A 25 17.31 4.79 -8.45
N ASN A 26 16.32 4.23 -9.17
CA ASN A 26 14.98 4.01 -8.61
C ASN A 26 14.98 2.98 -7.48
N PHE A 27 15.92 2.03 -7.50
CA PHE A 27 16.02 1.01 -6.46
C PHE A 27 16.50 1.54 -5.11
N ILE A 28 16.98 2.78 -5.01
CA ILE A 28 17.27 3.45 -3.73
C ILE A 28 16.00 3.61 -2.87
N LEU A 29 14.82 3.58 -3.50
CA LEU A 29 13.54 3.64 -2.78
C LEU A 29 13.31 2.43 -1.87
N ILE A 30 13.86 1.24 -2.18
CA ILE A 30 13.71 0.04 -1.35
C ILE A 30 14.42 0.21 0.00
N PRO A 31 15.75 0.46 0.05
CA PRO A 31 16.42 0.70 1.34
C PRO A 31 15.87 1.96 2.02
N ALA A 32 15.53 3.02 1.28
CA ALA A 32 14.92 4.22 1.87
C ALA A 32 13.57 3.89 2.55
N TYR A 33 12.73 3.06 1.93
CA TYR A 33 11.48 2.60 2.51
C TYR A 33 11.73 1.84 3.82
N ILE A 34 12.62 0.86 3.82
CA ILE A 34 12.94 0.05 5.00
C ILE A 34 13.48 0.94 6.13
N LEU A 35 14.43 1.82 5.82
CA LEU A 35 15.02 2.73 6.81
C LEU A 35 14.00 3.73 7.38
N LEU A 36 13.21 4.38 6.52
CA LEU A 36 12.25 5.37 6.97
C LEU A 36 11.11 4.74 7.78
N GLN A 37 10.61 3.57 7.36
CA GLN A 37 9.58 2.84 8.12
C GLN A 37 10.08 2.30 9.47
N SER A 38 11.38 2.14 9.65
CA SER A 38 11.97 1.69 10.91
C SER A 38 12.42 2.86 11.81
N ILE A 39 13.15 3.82 11.25
CA ILE A 39 13.80 4.89 12.02
C ILE A 39 12.82 5.99 12.41
N VAL A 40 11.94 6.42 11.48
CA VAL A 40 11.01 7.53 11.75
C VAL A 40 10.06 7.22 12.92
N PRO A 41 9.46 6.01 13.05
CA PRO A 41 8.66 5.66 14.23
C PRO A 41 9.46 5.72 15.53
N ILE A 42 10.70 5.24 15.51
CA ILE A 42 11.56 5.31 16.70
C ILE A 42 11.76 6.76 17.13
N ILE A 43 12.20 7.63 16.22
CA ILE A 43 12.46 9.04 16.52
C ILE A 43 11.20 9.77 16.98
N VAL A 44 10.09 9.61 16.26
CA VAL A 44 8.85 10.35 16.53
C VAL A 44 8.20 9.87 17.83
N VAL A 45 8.11 8.55 18.05
CA VAL A 45 7.47 7.99 19.25
C VAL A 45 8.31 8.27 20.47
N PHE A 46 9.59 7.88 20.48
CA PHE A 46 10.44 8.10 21.66
C PHE A 46 10.71 9.59 21.91
N GLY A 47 10.84 10.40 20.85
CA GLY A 47 11.00 11.84 20.98
C GLY A 47 9.78 12.50 21.63
N SER A 48 8.57 12.21 21.14
CA SER A 48 7.34 12.81 21.69
C SER A 48 7.04 12.34 23.12
N LEU A 49 7.19 11.05 23.41
CA LEU A 49 6.98 10.50 24.75
C LEU A 49 8.05 11.01 25.73
N GLY A 50 9.32 11.04 25.31
CA GLY A 50 10.42 11.52 26.14
C GLY A 50 10.27 13.00 26.49
N ILE A 51 9.99 13.86 25.50
CA ILE A 51 9.78 15.30 25.73
C ILE A 51 8.59 15.51 26.67
N THR A 52 7.48 14.81 26.46
CA THR A 52 6.28 14.93 27.32
C THR A 52 6.60 14.51 28.75
N ALA A 53 7.30 13.37 28.95
CA ALA A 53 7.69 12.91 30.29
C ALA A 53 8.63 13.91 30.99
N MET A 54 9.56 14.52 30.26
CA MET A 54 10.48 15.54 30.81
C MET A 54 9.75 16.81 31.26
N ILE A 55 8.77 17.27 30.46
CA ILE A 55 8.04 18.52 30.77
C ILE A 55 7.01 18.28 31.86
N THR A 56 6.26 17.18 31.82
CA THR A 56 5.15 16.95 32.75
C THR A 56 5.56 16.24 34.03
N GLN A 57 6.77 15.66 34.06
CA GLN A 57 7.26 14.79 35.14
C GLN A 57 6.30 13.60 35.42
N GLN A 58 5.50 13.21 34.45
CA GLN A 58 4.53 12.12 34.54
C GLN A 58 4.65 11.17 33.36
N ALA A 59 4.12 9.95 33.51
CA ALA A 59 4.05 8.98 32.44
C ALA A 59 3.16 9.53 31.29
N PRO A 60 3.65 9.53 30.03
CA PRO A 60 2.87 10.00 28.88
C PRO A 60 1.58 9.19 28.72
N PRO A 61 0.47 9.83 28.33
CA PRO A 61 -0.81 9.15 28.13
C PRO A 61 -0.75 8.22 26.91
N GLN A 62 -1.50 7.10 26.97
CA GLN A 62 -1.51 6.09 25.89
C GLN A 62 -1.94 6.65 24.52
N TRP A 63 -2.86 7.61 24.48
CA TRP A 63 -3.27 8.23 23.23
C TRP A 63 -2.11 8.92 22.50
N LEU A 64 -1.16 9.50 23.24
CA LEU A 64 0.03 10.14 22.66
C LEU A 64 0.94 9.12 21.95
N TYR A 65 1.09 7.92 22.52
CA TYR A 65 1.81 6.84 21.87
C TYR A 65 1.16 6.47 20.51
N HIS A 66 -0.15 6.23 20.50
CA HIS A 66 -0.87 5.87 19.28
C HIS A 66 -0.86 7.01 18.25
N PHE A 67 -1.01 8.26 18.69
CA PHE A 67 -0.92 9.44 17.83
C PHE A 67 0.48 9.57 17.20
N SER A 68 1.52 9.51 18.01
CA SER A 68 2.92 9.60 17.55
C SER A 68 3.27 8.48 16.58
N LEU A 69 2.80 7.27 16.86
CA LEU A 69 3.01 6.11 15.98
C LEU A 69 2.31 6.32 14.63
N SER A 70 1.03 6.74 14.64
CA SER A 70 0.28 7.02 13.41
C SER A 70 0.88 8.17 12.61
N LEU A 71 1.28 9.24 13.28
CA LEU A 71 1.95 10.39 12.67
C LEU A 71 3.30 10.00 12.05
N SER A 72 4.04 9.13 12.72
CA SER A 72 5.32 8.64 12.20
C SER A 72 5.18 7.89 10.87
N PHE A 73 4.10 7.12 10.70
CA PHE A 73 3.82 6.45 9.43
C PHE A 73 3.48 7.46 8.33
N VAL A 74 2.69 8.50 8.63
CA VAL A 74 2.40 9.58 7.67
C VAL A 74 3.71 10.27 7.23
N ILE A 75 4.60 10.57 8.18
CA ILE A 75 5.89 11.22 7.89
C ILE A 75 6.76 10.29 7.03
N ALA A 76 6.93 9.03 7.43
CA ALA A 76 7.76 8.06 6.70
C ALA A 76 7.27 7.85 5.26
N GLN A 77 5.97 7.63 5.09
CA GLN A 77 5.33 7.45 3.77
C GLN A 77 5.42 8.72 2.93
N GLY A 78 5.16 9.89 3.55
CA GLY A 78 5.29 11.19 2.88
C GLY A 78 6.71 11.45 2.39
N LEU A 79 7.73 11.14 3.18
CA LEU A 79 9.14 11.28 2.76
C LEU A 79 9.47 10.40 1.56
N ILE A 80 9.00 9.15 1.53
CA ILE A 80 9.17 8.26 0.37
C ILE A 80 8.53 8.84 -0.88
N LEU A 81 7.31 9.36 -0.77
CA LEU A 81 6.61 9.98 -1.90
C LEU A 81 7.32 11.24 -2.38
N VAL A 82 7.86 12.05 -1.48
CA VAL A 82 8.67 13.23 -1.84
C VAL A 82 9.97 12.82 -2.56
N ILE A 83 10.66 11.79 -2.08
CA ILE A 83 11.86 11.26 -2.76
C ILE A 83 11.47 10.78 -4.17
N PHE A 84 10.43 9.98 -4.29
CA PHE A 84 9.95 9.49 -5.57
C PHE A 84 9.56 10.63 -6.52
N TYR A 85 8.81 11.63 -6.03
CA TYR A 85 8.42 12.81 -6.81
C TYR A 85 9.65 13.57 -7.32
N LYS A 86 10.62 13.85 -6.46
CA LYS A 86 11.86 14.55 -6.87
C LYS A 86 12.66 13.77 -7.91
N MET A 87 12.66 12.43 -7.83
CA MET A 87 13.37 11.59 -8.81
C MET A 87 12.72 11.62 -10.21
N HIS A 88 11.40 11.88 -10.29
CA HIS A 88 10.62 11.84 -11.53
C HIS A 88 9.94 13.17 -11.85
N GLN A 89 10.38 14.27 -11.27
CA GLN A 89 9.74 15.59 -11.34
C GLN A 89 9.43 16.07 -12.77
N SER A 90 10.26 15.70 -13.75
CA SER A 90 10.08 16.09 -15.15
C SER A 90 8.94 15.37 -15.86
N GLU A 91 8.56 14.18 -15.42
CA GLU A 91 7.65 13.30 -16.18
C GLU A 91 6.37 12.97 -15.40
N ILE A 92 6.42 13.04 -14.06
CA ILE A 92 5.36 12.50 -13.20
C ILE A 92 4.01 13.16 -13.43
N ASN A 93 3.96 14.47 -13.67
CA ASN A 93 2.71 15.21 -13.85
C ASN A 93 1.95 14.76 -15.10
N ASP A 94 2.68 14.56 -16.21
CA ASP A 94 2.08 14.12 -17.47
C ASP A 94 1.63 12.67 -17.39
N VAL A 95 2.45 11.82 -16.79
CA VAL A 95 2.13 10.40 -16.59
C VAL A 95 0.89 10.25 -15.69
N VAL A 96 0.84 10.93 -14.55
CA VAL A 96 -0.30 10.90 -13.64
C VAL A 96 -1.57 11.37 -14.33
N LYS A 97 -1.51 12.47 -15.09
CA LYS A 97 -2.66 12.99 -15.83
C LYS A 97 -3.20 11.98 -16.85
N GLN A 98 -2.33 11.34 -17.63
CA GLN A 98 -2.74 10.34 -18.62
C GLN A 98 -3.30 9.08 -17.95
N GLN A 99 -2.62 8.58 -16.92
CA GLN A 99 -3.06 7.41 -16.16
C GLN A 99 -4.40 7.64 -15.46
N TRP A 100 -4.64 8.87 -14.97
CA TRP A 100 -5.90 9.26 -14.36
C TRP A 100 -7.09 9.21 -15.33
N ILE A 101 -6.91 9.69 -16.57
CA ILE A 101 -7.94 9.62 -17.60
C ILE A 101 -8.36 8.16 -17.85
N VAL A 102 -7.40 7.25 -17.98
CA VAL A 102 -7.66 5.82 -18.15
C VAL A 102 -8.36 5.22 -16.94
N ALA A 103 -7.92 5.58 -15.73
CA ALA A 103 -8.49 5.09 -14.48
C ALA A 103 -9.95 5.55 -14.31
N LYS A 104 -10.24 6.82 -14.61
CA LYS A 104 -11.60 7.37 -14.57
C LYS A 104 -12.56 6.57 -15.47
N ASN A 105 -12.13 6.19 -16.66
CA ASN A 105 -12.95 5.41 -17.59
C ASN A 105 -13.17 3.94 -17.12
N LYS A 106 -12.37 3.46 -16.17
CA LYS A 106 -12.46 2.11 -15.61
C LYS A 106 -13.00 2.08 -14.17
N ILE A 107 -13.47 3.23 -13.65
CA ILE A 107 -13.84 3.36 -12.23
C ILE A 107 -14.89 2.32 -11.79
N ILE A 108 -15.90 2.06 -12.60
CA ILE A 108 -16.95 1.07 -12.29
C ILE A 108 -16.33 -0.33 -12.15
N LYS A 109 -15.43 -0.71 -13.07
CA LYS A 109 -14.73 -2.01 -12.99
C LYS A 109 -13.85 -2.11 -11.73
N ILE A 110 -13.18 -1.01 -11.38
CA ILE A 110 -12.34 -0.96 -10.17
C ILE A 110 -13.20 -1.16 -8.93
N VAL A 111 -14.35 -0.47 -8.83
CA VAL A 111 -15.29 -0.61 -7.71
C VAL A 111 -15.83 -2.04 -7.61
N ILE A 112 -16.25 -2.63 -8.73
CA ILE A 112 -16.75 -4.02 -8.75
C ILE A 112 -15.68 -4.98 -8.25
N VAL A 113 -14.44 -4.85 -8.73
CA VAL A 113 -13.34 -5.72 -8.27
C VAL A 113 -13.05 -5.51 -6.78
N ALA A 114 -13.09 -4.27 -6.28
CA ALA A 114 -12.91 -3.99 -4.86
C ALA A 114 -13.98 -4.65 -3.98
N ILE A 115 -15.25 -4.59 -4.42
CA ILE A 115 -16.36 -5.26 -3.72
C ILE A 115 -16.19 -6.77 -3.75
N VAL A 116 -15.86 -7.36 -4.91
CA VAL A 116 -15.66 -8.82 -5.05
C VAL A 116 -14.50 -9.27 -4.15
N VAL A 117 -13.39 -8.54 -4.13
CA VAL A 117 -12.25 -8.84 -3.25
C VAL A 117 -12.67 -8.74 -1.79
N TYR A 118 -13.39 -7.69 -1.39
CA TYR A 118 -13.89 -7.56 -0.03
C TYR A 118 -14.77 -8.73 0.39
N LEU A 119 -15.72 -9.14 -0.46
CA LEU A 119 -16.56 -10.32 -0.18
C LEU A 119 -15.73 -11.60 -0.05
N LEU A 120 -14.71 -11.77 -0.89
CA LEU A 120 -13.80 -12.91 -0.79
C LEU A 120 -13.01 -12.89 0.53
N LEU A 121 -12.57 -11.72 0.98
CA LEU A 121 -11.90 -11.56 2.29
C LEU A 121 -12.84 -11.95 3.45
N LEU A 122 -14.12 -11.58 3.39
CA LEU A 122 -15.11 -12.01 4.39
C LEU A 122 -15.27 -13.54 4.40
N ILE A 123 -15.37 -14.17 3.23
CA ILE A 123 -15.48 -15.63 3.10
C ILE A 123 -14.24 -16.31 3.70
N ILE A 124 -13.02 -15.84 3.36
CA ILE A 124 -11.76 -16.39 3.90
C ILE A 124 -11.75 -16.28 5.43
N ARG A 125 -12.19 -15.14 5.98
CA ARG A 125 -12.24 -14.94 7.43
C ARG A 125 -13.25 -15.88 8.10
N VAL A 126 -14.45 -16.02 7.56
CA VAL A 126 -15.48 -16.93 8.09
C VAL A 126 -15.01 -18.39 8.05
N ILE A 127 -14.44 -18.82 6.93
CA ILE A 127 -13.88 -20.18 6.82
C ILE A 127 -12.73 -20.35 7.82
N GLY A 128 -11.79 -19.40 7.85
CA GLY A 128 -10.62 -19.46 8.74
C GLY A 128 -10.98 -19.54 10.22
N THR A 129 -12.03 -18.83 10.67
CA THR A 129 -12.48 -18.89 12.06
C THR A 129 -13.24 -20.16 12.41
N SER A 130 -13.76 -20.88 11.40
CA SER A 130 -14.50 -22.16 11.58
C SER A 130 -13.60 -23.38 11.61
N LEU A 131 -12.29 -23.24 11.39
CA LEU A 131 -11.34 -24.33 11.33
C LEU A 131 -10.78 -24.70 12.73
N PRO A 132 -10.22 -25.93 12.89
CA PRO A 132 -9.52 -26.30 14.11
C PRO A 132 -8.38 -25.33 14.45
N ASN A 133 -8.07 -25.16 15.73
CA ASN A 133 -7.13 -24.15 16.26
C ASN A 133 -5.78 -24.05 15.51
N HIS A 134 -5.22 -25.16 15.03
CA HIS A 134 -3.95 -25.18 14.31
C HIS A 134 -4.03 -24.66 12.86
N LEU A 135 -5.24 -24.54 12.31
CA LEU A 135 -5.51 -23.96 10.98
C LEU A 135 -6.35 -22.69 11.07
N SER A 136 -6.85 -22.35 12.26
CA SER A 136 -7.71 -21.20 12.48
C SER A 136 -6.99 -19.90 12.11
N TYR A 137 -7.78 -18.92 11.65
CA TYR A 137 -7.29 -17.57 11.41
C TYR A 137 -7.06 -16.84 12.74
N HIS A 138 -5.84 -16.42 12.96
CA HIS A 138 -5.47 -15.56 14.07
C HIS A 138 -5.07 -14.18 13.56
N LEU A 139 -5.29 -13.15 14.39
CA LEU A 139 -4.83 -11.80 14.05
C LEU A 139 -3.30 -11.75 14.07
N THR A 140 -2.68 -11.41 12.96
CA THR A 140 -1.24 -11.17 12.88
C THR A 140 -0.84 -9.99 13.77
N GLN A 141 0.42 -9.90 14.20
CA GLN A 141 0.91 -8.73 14.96
C GLN A 141 0.70 -7.43 14.17
N TYR A 142 0.83 -7.53 12.86
CA TYR A 142 0.54 -6.41 11.97
C TYR A 142 -0.91 -5.92 12.12
N GLU A 143 -1.88 -6.84 12.08
CA GLU A 143 -3.31 -6.51 12.27
C GLU A 143 -3.59 -6.02 13.69
N GLN A 144 -3.04 -6.67 14.73
CA GLN A 144 -3.17 -6.25 16.11
C GLN A 144 -2.64 -4.83 16.34
N ARG A 145 -1.48 -4.50 15.77
CA ARG A 145 -0.91 -3.14 15.82
C ARG A 145 -1.82 -2.15 15.13
N THR A 146 -2.34 -2.50 13.96
CA THR A 146 -3.28 -1.66 13.21
C THR A 146 -4.55 -1.41 14.01
N LEU A 147 -5.16 -2.45 14.57
CA LEU A 147 -6.36 -2.34 15.43
C LEU A 147 -6.11 -1.49 16.67
N GLY A 148 -4.90 -1.53 17.22
CA GLY A 148 -4.51 -0.67 18.33
C GLY A 148 -4.65 0.82 18.05
N LEU A 149 -4.48 1.25 16.80
CA LEU A 149 -4.62 2.65 16.40
C LEU A 149 -6.08 3.14 16.43
N PHE A 150 -7.06 2.24 16.36
CA PHE A 150 -8.48 2.59 16.41
C PHE A 150 -9.01 2.82 17.83
N LYS A 151 -8.23 2.52 18.85
CA LYS A 151 -8.64 2.70 20.27
C LYS A 151 -8.74 4.17 20.71
N SER A 152 -8.22 5.11 19.93
CA SER A 152 -8.23 6.54 20.27
C SER A 152 -8.84 7.37 19.15
N PRO A 153 -9.95 8.10 19.39
CA PRO A 153 -10.60 8.94 18.39
C PRO A 153 -9.68 10.00 17.77
N TYR A 154 -8.76 10.54 18.56
CA TYR A 154 -7.81 11.58 18.13
C TYR A 154 -6.81 11.10 17.08
N VAL A 155 -6.65 9.79 16.96
CA VAL A 155 -5.67 9.16 16.04
C VAL A 155 -6.32 8.78 14.71
N LEU A 156 -7.65 8.65 14.67
CA LEU A 156 -8.38 8.11 13.53
C LEU A 156 -8.12 8.86 12.22
N LEU A 157 -8.11 10.20 12.25
CA LEU A 157 -7.87 10.98 11.04
C LEU A 157 -6.46 10.74 10.46
N VAL A 158 -5.45 10.72 11.32
CA VAL A 158 -4.06 10.50 10.92
C VAL A 158 -3.88 9.08 10.40
N THR A 159 -4.50 8.10 11.08
CA THR A 159 -4.53 6.69 10.66
C THR A 159 -5.24 6.52 9.33
N PHE A 160 -6.37 7.20 9.11
CA PHE A 160 -7.11 7.18 7.85
C PHE A 160 -6.24 7.68 6.68
N ILE A 161 -5.58 8.81 6.84
CA ILE A 161 -4.69 9.37 5.81
C ILE A 161 -3.56 8.39 5.49
N SER A 162 -2.93 7.82 6.52
CA SER A 162 -1.84 6.85 6.34
C SER A 162 -2.32 5.58 5.66
N MET A 163 -3.34 4.91 6.20
CA MET A 163 -3.80 3.60 5.74
C MET A 163 -4.47 3.64 4.37
N VAL A 164 -5.29 4.67 4.13
CA VAL A 164 -6.15 4.70 2.95
C VAL A 164 -5.47 5.34 1.75
N PHE A 165 -4.63 6.34 1.96
CA PHE A 165 -4.04 7.09 0.86
C PHE A 165 -2.53 6.90 0.71
N LEU A 166 -1.76 7.16 1.75
CA LEU A 166 -0.30 7.21 1.60
C LEU A 166 0.31 5.83 1.42
N ARG A 167 -0.11 4.89 2.25
CA ARG A 167 0.41 3.53 2.21
C ARG A 167 0.10 2.82 0.89
N PRO A 168 -1.13 2.80 0.37
CA PRO A 168 -1.39 2.22 -0.95
C PRO A 168 -0.55 2.83 -2.06
N MET A 169 -0.29 4.16 -2.01
CA MET A 169 0.56 4.81 -3.01
C MET A 169 1.99 4.31 -2.96
N VAL A 170 2.58 4.22 -1.76
CA VAL A 170 3.94 3.69 -1.57
C VAL A 170 4.02 2.23 -2.02
N GLU A 171 3.02 1.40 -1.70
CA GLU A 171 2.94 0.00 -2.11
C GLU A 171 2.89 -0.13 -3.64
N GLN A 172 2.11 0.69 -4.34
CA GLN A 172 2.11 0.68 -5.82
C GLN A 172 3.48 1.05 -6.40
N ILE A 173 4.17 2.02 -5.82
CA ILE A 173 5.51 2.41 -6.28
C ILE A 173 6.49 1.26 -6.09
N ILE A 174 6.50 0.60 -4.93
CA ILE A 174 7.46 -0.46 -4.63
C ILE A 174 7.15 -1.72 -5.42
N TYR A 175 5.92 -2.22 -5.33
CA TYR A 175 5.59 -3.55 -5.88
C TYR A 175 5.29 -3.50 -7.38
N ARG A 176 4.60 -2.48 -7.90
CA ARG A 176 4.22 -2.41 -9.33
C ARG A 176 5.24 -1.67 -10.15
N TYR A 177 5.66 -0.48 -9.70
CA TYR A 177 6.63 0.30 -10.47
C TYR A 177 8.05 -0.28 -10.37
N LEU A 178 8.59 -0.52 -9.16
CA LEU A 178 9.97 -1.00 -9.06
C LEU A 178 10.11 -2.48 -9.43
N ILE A 179 9.27 -3.37 -8.89
CA ILE A 179 9.44 -4.80 -9.11
C ILE A 179 8.88 -5.22 -10.47
N ILE A 180 7.62 -4.88 -10.81
CA ILE A 180 7.04 -5.37 -12.07
C ILE A 180 7.54 -4.56 -13.26
N HIS A 181 7.53 -3.23 -13.21
CA HIS A 181 7.92 -2.40 -14.36
C HIS A 181 9.44 -2.32 -14.51
N GLU A 182 10.18 -1.85 -13.51
CA GLU A 182 11.63 -1.64 -13.65
C GLU A 182 12.42 -2.96 -13.72
N LEU A 183 12.19 -3.89 -12.78
CA LEU A 183 12.90 -5.16 -12.77
C LEU A 183 12.46 -6.07 -13.93
N GLY A 184 11.19 -5.96 -14.38
CA GLY A 184 10.66 -6.66 -15.55
C GLY A 184 11.28 -6.26 -16.88
N LYS A 185 12.10 -5.19 -16.93
CA LYS A 185 12.91 -4.82 -18.11
C LYS A 185 14.10 -5.77 -18.32
N VAL A 186 14.57 -6.45 -17.27
CA VAL A 186 15.73 -7.36 -17.30
C VAL A 186 15.34 -8.81 -17.05
N TRP A 187 14.38 -9.02 -16.16
CA TRP A 187 13.93 -10.35 -15.76
C TRP A 187 12.64 -10.75 -16.48
N ASN A 188 12.34 -12.05 -16.50
CA ASN A 188 11.08 -12.55 -17.07
C ASN A 188 9.88 -11.90 -16.36
N ARG A 189 8.97 -11.33 -17.16
CA ARG A 189 7.81 -10.59 -16.64
C ARG A 189 6.92 -11.44 -15.73
N GLN A 190 6.70 -12.71 -16.06
CA GLN A 190 5.89 -13.60 -15.22
C GLN A 190 6.54 -13.87 -13.87
N PHE A 191 7.86 -14.03 -13.87
CA PHE A 191 8.63 -14.21 -12.64
C PHE A 191 8.53 -12.98 -11.73
N VAL A 192 8.72 -11.77 -12.25
CA VAL A 192 8.66 -10.55 -11.42
C VAL A 192 7.24 -10.25 -10.93
N ILE A 193 6.21 -10.67 -11.67
CA ILE A 193 4.81 -10.59 -11.21
C ILE A 193 4.61 -11.48 -9.98
N GLY A 194 5.02 -12.74 -10.06
CA GLY A 194 4.96 -13.67 -8.92
C GLY A 194 5.79 -13.18 -7.74
N LEU A 195 7.00 -12.67 -7.99
CA LEU A 195 7.88 -12.10 -6.98
C LEU A 195 7.25 -10.89 -6.29
N SER A 196 6.60 -10.01 -7.05
CA SER A 196 5.91 -8.83 -6.49
C SER A 196 4.80 -9.23 -5.53
N ILE A 197 3.93 -10.17 -5.93
CA ILE A 197 2.85 -10.67 -5.08
C ILE A 197 3.41 -11.34 -3.83
N PHE A 198 4.45 -12.16 -3.98
CA PHE A 198 5.09 -12.87 -2.88
C PHE A 198 5.71 -11.90 -1.84
N ILE A 199 6.50 -10.93 -2.28
CA ILE A 199 7.14 -9.95 -1.38
C ILE A 199 6.07 -9.11 -0.67
N GLU A 200 5.07 -8.61 -1.40
CA GLU A 200 3.98 -7.83 -0.82
C GLU A 200 3.23 -8.63 0.26
N THR A 201 3.00 -9.90 0.01
CA THR A 201 2.32 -10.78 0.97
C THR A 201 3.16 -11.00 2.23
N ILE A 202 4.43 -11.38 2.08
CA ILE A 202 5.30 -11.72 3.22
C ILE A 202 5.54 -10.52 4.15
N VAL A 203 5.67 -9.32 3.60
CA VAL A 203 5.85 -8.10 4.42
C VAL A 203 4.70 -7.87 5.40
N HIS A 204 3.51 -8.42 5.11
CA HIS A 204 2.33 -8.28 5.97
C HIS A 204 2.13 -9.46 6.94
N VAL A 205 2.81 -10.57 6.72
CA VAL A 205 2.56 -11.86 7.44
C VAL A 205 3.87 -12.46 7.95
N TYR A 206 4.77 -11.61 8.48
CA TYR A 206 6.08 -12.06 8.99
C TYR A 206 5.99 -12.91 10.29
N ASP A 207 4.84 -12.94 10.94
CA ASP A 207 4.58 -13.62 12.22
C ASP A 207 3.43 -14.64 12.12
N MET A 208 3.20 -15.19 10.93
CA MET A 208 2.07 -16.09 10.69
C MET A 208 2.12 -17.35 11.56
N ALA A 209 0.98 -17.69 12.13
CA ALA A 209 0.73 -18.96 12.82
C ALA A 209 -0.02 -19.96 11.93
N SER A 210 -0.77 -19.48 10.93
CA SER A 210 -1.60 -20.30 10.04
C SER A 210 -1.49 -19.84 8.59
N ILE A 211 -1.60 -20.79 7.65
CA ILE A 211 -1.64 -20.48 6.21
C ILE A 211 -2.84 -19.61 5.82
N PHE A 212 -3.92 -19.65 6.58
CA PHE A 212 -5.10 -18.81 6.33
C PHE A 212 -4.86 -17.32 6.57
N GLU A 213 -3.83 -16.96 7.34
CA GLU A 213 -3.42 -15.58 7.55
C GLU A 213 -2.76 -14.95 6.31
N ILE A 214 -2.21 -15.80 5.42
CA ILE A 214 -1.57 -15.36 4.17
C ILE A 214 -2.61 -15.03 3.09
N LEU A 215 -3.72 -15.79 3.05
CA LEU A 215 -4.69 -15.73 1.95
C LEU A 215 -5.25 -14.33 1.69
N PRO A 216 -5.66 -13.54 2.70
CA PRO A 216 -6.14 -12.17 2.47
C PRO A 216 -5.13 -11.32 1.69
N TYR A 217 -3.87 -11.39 2.06
CA TYR A 217 -2.81 -10.57 1.45
C TYR A 217 -2.46 -11.03 0.04
N ILE A 218 -2.44 -12.35 -0.23
CA ILE A 218 -2.31 -12.89 -1.59
C ILE A 218 -3.44 -12.38 -2.48
N VAL A 219 -4.68 -12.41 -1.99
CA VAL A 219 -5.85 -11.97 -2.76
C VAL A 219 -5.76 -10.49 -3.09
N ILE A 220 -5.43 -9.65 -2.11
CA ILE A 220 -5.28 -8.18 -2.32
C ILE A 220 -4.15 -7.90 -3.30
N ALA A 221 -2.97 -8.47 -3.07
CA ALA A 221 -1.79 -8.28 -3.92
C ALA A 221 -2.05 -8.77 -5.36
N SER A 222 -2.68 -9.92 -5.52
CA SER A 222 -3.03 -10.48 -6.83
C SER A 222 -4.04 -9.61 -7.57
N ALA A 223 -5.10 -9.15 -6.91
CA ALA A 223 -6.13 -8.31 -7.52
C ALA A 223 -5.55 -6.98 -8.00
N ALA A 224 -4.76 -6.30 -7.16
CA ALA A 224 -4.09 -5.06 -7.53
C ALA A 224 -3.11 -5.24 -8.69
N THR A 225 -2.35 -6.35 -8.70
CA THR A 225 -1.42 -6.69 -9.78
C THR A 225 -2.16 -7.00 -11.09
N ILE A 226 -3.25 -7.76 -11.03
CA ILE A 226 -4.08 -8.07 -12.21
C ILE A 226 -4.69 -6.78 -12.80
N LEU A 227 -5.20 -5.88 -11.96
CA LEU A 227 -5.73 -4.59 -12.40
C LEU A 227 -4.63 -3.73 -13.04
N TYR A 228 -3.45 -3.68 -12.44
CA TYR A 228 -2.29 -2.99 -12.99
C TYR A 228 -1.96 -3.48 -14.41
N ILE A 229 -1.78 -4.80 -14.57
CA ILE A 229 -1.41 -5.42 -15.85
C ILE A 229 -2.52 -5.25 -16.89
N LYS A 230 -3.77 -5.55 -16.54
CA LYS A 230 -4.92 -5.43 -17.45
C LYS A 230 -5.25 -3.98 -17.83
N SER A 231 -4.75 -3.01 -17.11
CA SER A 231 -4.86 -1.59 -17.46
C SER A 231 -3.65 -1.05 -18.22
N ARG A 232 -2.80 -1.92 -18.78
CA ARG A 232 -1.56 -1.55 -19.45
C ARG A 232 -0.58 -0.86 -18.52
N ASP A 233 -0.27 -1.52 -17.41
CA ASP A 233 0.66 -1.07 -16.37
C ASP A 233 0.33 0.32 -15.78
N ASN A 234 -0.95 0.56 -15.55
CA ASN A 234 -1.46 1.80 -14.99
C ASN A 234 -1.45 1.76 -13.45
N LEU A 235 -0.56 2.52 -12.84
CA LEU A 235 -0.41 2.60 -11.38
C LEU A 235 -1.63 3.20 -10.70
N ILE A 236 -2.28 4.20 -11.34
CA ILE A 236 -3.43 4.88 -10.75
C ILE A 236 -4.64 3.94 -10.64
N VAL A 237 -4.83 3.02 -11.60
CA VAL A 237 -5.90 2.00 -11.53
C VAL A 237 -5.71 1.09 -10.32
N ALA A 238 -4.50 0.59 -10.11
CA ALA A 238 -4.19 -0.28 -8.95
C ALA A 238 -4.26 0.51 -7.64
N TYR A 239 -3.81 1.76 -7.63
CA TYR A 239 -3.90 2.65 -6.48
C TYR A 239 -5.35 2.92 -6.07
N ILE A 240 -6.23 3.33 -7.01
CA ILE A 240 -7.64 3.59 -6.71
C ILE A 240 -8.33 2.32 -6.18
N PHE A 241 -8.02 1.14 -6.73
CA PHE A 241 -8.53 -0.12 -6.21
C PHE A 241 -8.16 -0.31 -4.73
N GLN A 242 -6.89 -0.13 -4.39
CA GLN A 242 -6.46 -0.26 -2.99
C GLN A 242 -7.08 0.81 -2.09
N VAL A 243 -7.18 2.06 -2.55
CA VAL A 243 -7.85 3.12 -1.78
C VAL A 243 -9.30 2.75 -1.45
N ILE A 244 -10.06 2.29 -2.45
CA ILE A 244 -11.46 1.88 -2.24
C ILE A 244 -11.53 0.70 -1.24
N LEU A 245 -10.70 -0.32 -1.43
CA LEU A 245 -10.68 -1.48 -0.55
C LEU A 245 -10.28 -1.09 0.88
N GLN A 246 -9.27 -0.26 1.05
CA GLN A 246 -8.82 0.20 2.37
C GLN A 246 -9.86 1.11 3.03
N CYS A 247 -10.62 1.92 2.27
CA CYS A 247 -11.76 2.66 2.80
C CYS A 247 -12.82 1.71 3.38
N ILE A 248 -13.18 0.65 2.64
CA ILE A 248 -14.17 -0.33 3.10
C ILE A 248 -13.68 -1.01 4.38
N LEU A 249 -12.43 -1.49 4.40
CA LEU A 249 -11.83 -2.14 5.57
C LEU A 249 -11.72 -1.19 6.76
N PHE A 250 -11.36 0.07 6.53
CA PHE A 250 -11.29 1.09 7.58
C PHE A 250 -12.66 1.33 8.23
N ILE A 251 -13.73 1.46 7.42
CA ILE A 251 -15.11 1.64 7.90
C ILE A 251 -15.56 0.38 8.65
N GLU A 252 -15.26 -0.83 8.17
CA GLU A 252 -15.56 -2.08 8.87
C GLU A 252 -14.93 -2.12 10.26
N ILE A 253 -13.64 -1.77 10.37
CA ILE A 253 -12.95 -1.71 11.66
C ILE A 253 -13.59 -0.65 12.55
N LEU A 254 -13.81 0.55 12.02
CA LEU A 254 -14.39 1.67 12.76
C LEU A 254 -15.75 1.28 13.34
N SER A 255 -16.63 0.63 12.57
CA SER A 255 -17.95 0.20 13.03
C SER A 255 -17.90 -0.81 14.19
N LYS A 256 -16.85 -1.60 14.30
CA LYS A 256 -16.64 -2.55 15.41
C LYS A 256 -16.14 -1.89 16.69
N TYR A 257 -15.42 -0.76 16.57
CA TYR A 257 -14.82 -0.06 17.71
C TYR A 257 -15.59 1.17 18.18
N THR A 258 -16.56 1.68 17.39
CA THR A 258 -17.41 2.83 17.75
C THR A 258 -18.75 2.45 18.32
N ASN A 259 -19.09 1.16 18.40
CA ASN A 259 -20.24 0.68 19.19
C ASN A 259 -19.89 0.74 20.69
N PHE A 260 -19.72 1.97 21.18
CA PHE A 260 -19.69 2.32 22.60
C PHE A 260 -21.08 2.78 23.06
#